data_4a1bc0b37ff8e9e5c52e4f46a85ff04b
#
_entry.id   4a1bc0b37ff8e9e5c52e4f46a85ff04b
#
_cell.length_a   1.000
_cell.length_b   1.000
_cell.length_c   1.000
_cell.angle_alpha   90.00
_cell.angle_beta   90.00
_cell.angle_gamma   90.00
#
_symmetry.space_group_name_H-M   'P 1'
#
loop_
_entity.id
_entity.type
_entity.pdbx_description
1 polymer ?
#
loop_
_entity_poly.entity_id
_entity_poly.type
_entity_poly.pdbx_seq_one_letter_code
_entity_poly.pdbx_strand_id
1 'polypeptide(L)'
;MNQRLSNILGTKYGNSVIKSTVIDTVTGEIRTWTTREDVENANLQYLPSLLLSANDTPLRTAPLVNIIGYTGDTIAGEQITEGTFETPSCVDKYTKLFLQCLKKGDNVKDGEIQFKPTLQHFVHEWSKRRERTSSSVSGRHFGHYKCIQHHKERIQRMFLTMAVIPYRSGFSPKRWEEAVDILIMKKDNDHRVHRTRPISLLEADSNNNAKLLSTVISCYAEEKQLFANEQYGSRQHRSSIHLATNKKLIYDISRQMKQPIAVCSNDAR
;
A
#
# COMPACT_ATOMS: atom_id res chain seq x y z
N MET A 1 -11.43 13.27 -28.12
CA MET A 1 -10.03 12.90 -28.21
C MET A 1 -9.09 14.10 -28.01
N ASN A 2 -9.30 15.19 -28.78
CA ASN A 2 -8.45 16.39 -28.73
C ASN A 2 -8.44 17.12 -27.34
N GLN A 3 -9.58 17.16 -26.63
CA GLN A 3 -9.67 17.80 -25.31
C GLN A 3 -8.90 17.07 -24.20
N ARG A 4 -8.72 15.74 -24.35
CA ARG A 4 -7.87 14.95 -23.45
C ARG A 4 -6.39 15.22 -23.67
N LEU A 5 -5.97 15.33 -24.92
CA LEU A 5 -4.59 15.66 -25.28
C LEU A 5 -4.23 17.09 -24.82
N SER A 6 -5.13 18.07 -25.00
CA SER A 6 -4.90 19.44 -24.54
C SER A 6 -4.85 19.55 -23.00
N ASN A 7 -5.63 18.73 -22.28
CA ASN A 7 -5.56 18.68 -20.81
C ASN A 7 -4.29 17.98 -20.29
N ILE A 8 -3.75 17.00 -21.03
CA ILE A 8 -2.46 16.37 -20.71
C ILE A 8 -1.31 17.33 -21.03
N LEU A 9 -1.39 18.03 -22.15
CA LEU A 9 -0.39 18.99 -22.59
C LEU A 9 -0.47 20.34 -21.85
N GLY A 10 -1.63 20.71 -21.30
CA GLY A 10 -1.86 21.95 -20.53
C GLY A 10 -1.64 21.84 -19.02
N THR A 11 -1.29 20.65 -18.50
CA THR A 11 -0.89 20.54 -17.10
C THR A 11 0.51 21.15 -16.91
N LYS A 12 0.75 21.79 -15.77
CA LYS A 12 2.06 22.39 -15.40
C LYS A 12 3.27 21.43 -15.60
N TYR A 13 2.99 20.15 -15.77
CA TYR A 13 3.98 19.08 -15.99
C TYR A 13 4.13 18.66 -17.45
N GLY A 14 3.33 19.22 -18.38
CA GLY A 14 3.27 18.80 -19.79
C GLY A 14 4.50 19.09 -20.63
N ASN A 15 5.43 19.90 -20.16
CA ASN A 15 6.67 20.26 -20.86
C ASN A 15 7.94 19.78 -20.15
N SER A 16 7.82 19.05 -19.04
CA SER A 16 9.01 18.48 -18.41
C SER A 16 9.43 17.22 -19.18
N VAL A 17 10.58 17.28 -19.81
CA VAL A 17 11.24 16.09 -20.36
C VAL A 17 11.41 15.10 -19.20
N ILE A 18 10.93 13.87 -19.36
CA ILE A 18 11.18 12.81 -18.39
C ILE A 18 12.67 12.59 -18.34
N LYS A 19 13.25 12.69 -17.15
CA LYS A 19 14.68 12.50 -16.92
C LYS A 19 14.86 11.56 -15.74
N SER A 20 15.94 10.78 -15.78
CA SER A 20 16.43 10.08 -14.61
C SER A 20 17.91 10.41 -14.43
N THR A 21 18.28 10.76 -13.21
CA THR A 21 19.65 11.07 -12.85
C THR A 21 20.12 10.09 -11.77
N VAL A 22 21.24 9.45 -11.99
CA VAL A 22 21.89 8.57 -11.02
C VAL A 22 23.25 9.16 -10.70
N ILE A 23 23.61 9.16 -9.45
CA ILE A 23 24.95 9.51 -8.99
C ILE A 23 25.68 8.21 -8.70
N ASP A 24 26.77 7.97 -9.40
CA ASP A 24 27.66 6.87 -9.08
C ASP A 24 28.27 7.12 -7.70
N THR A 25 28.04 6.20 -6.77
CA THR A 25 28.50 6.33 -5.39
C THR A 25 29.99 6.13 -5.21
N VAL A 26 30.67 5.53 -6.20
CA VAL A 26 32.11 5.26 -6.18
C VAL A 26 32.87 6.40 -6.83
N THR A 27 32.44 6.81 -8.03
CA THR A 27 33.15 7.85 -8.82
C THR A 27 32.62 9.25 -8.60
N GLY A 28 31.40 9.40 -8.02
CA GLY A 28 30.70 10.68 -7.91
C GLY A 28 30.17 11.20 -9.26
N GLU A 29 30.29 10.40 -10.34
CA GLU A 29 29.85 10.81 -11.68
C GLU A 29 28.33 10.89 -11.77
N ILE A 30 27.84 11.98 -12.36
CA ILE A 30 26.41 12.19 -12.57
C ILE A 30 26.05 11.78 -13.99
N ARG A 31 25.20 10.77 -14.13
CA ARG A 31 24.64 10.35 -15.41
C ARG A 31 23.18 10.74 -15.49
N THR A 32 22.79 11.34 -16.60
CA THR A 32 21.40 11.76 -16.84
C THR A 32 20.90 11.11 -18.12
N TRP A 33 19.76 10.42 -18.02
CA TRP A 33 19.06 9.82 -19.15
C TRP A 33 17.81 10.62 -19.48
N THR A 34 17.52 10.74 -20.76
CA THR A 34 16.38 11.53 -21.27
C THR A 34 15.51 10.74 -22.24
N THR A 35 15.97 9.60 -22.73
CA THR A 35 15.13 8.71 -23.54
C THR A 35 14.23 7.89 -22.61
N ARG A 36 13.04 7.52 -23.08
CA ARG A 36 12.10 6.72 -22.29
C ARG A 36 12.74 5.39 -21.85
N GLU A 37 13.38 4.71 -22.77
CA GLU A 37 13.99 3.40 -22.53
C GLU A 37 15.10 3.48 -21.47
N ASP A 38 15.99 4.46 -21.58
CA ASP A 38 17.06 4.63 -20.60
C ASP A 38 16.54 5.01 -19.22
N VAL A 39 15.48 5.85 -19.16
CA VAL A 39 14.81 6.21 -17.89
C VAL A 39 14.16 4.99 -17.24
N GLU A 40 13.45 4.17 -18.02
CA GLU A 40 12.85 2.92 -17.55
C GLU A 40 13.94 1.97 -17.02
N ASN A 41 15.01 1.77 -17.78
CA ASN A 41 16.13 0.91 -17.38
C ASN A 41 16.83 1.41 -16.11
N ALA A 42 17.08 2.71 -15.98
CA ALA A 42 17.69 3.28 -14.77
C ALA A 42 16.82 3.01 -13.51
N ASN A 43 15.51 3.11 -13.65
CA ASN A 43 14.59 2.83 -12.54
C ASN A 43 14.49 1.33 -12.26
N LEU A 44 14.43 0.47 -13.28
CA LEU A 44 14.41 -0.98 -13.13
C LEU A 44 15.69 -1.51 -12.47
N GLN A 45 16.82 -0.87 -12.69
CA GLN A 45 18.09 -1.22 -12.01
C GLN A 45 18.11 -0.75 -10.54
N TYR A 46 17.49 0.39 -10.25
CA TYR A 46 17.48 0.95 -8.90
C TYR A 46 16.47 0.24 -7.96
N LEU A 47 15.27 -0.07 -8.42
CA LEU A 47 14.24 -0.71 -7.60
C LEU A 47 14.68 -2.03 -6.97
N PRO A 48 15.32 -2.97 -7.70
CA PRO A 48 15.87 -4.18 -7.09
C PRO A 48 16.88 -3.89 -5.99
N SER A 49 17.73 -2.86 -6.14
CA SER A 49 18.72 -2.53 -5.11
C SER A 49 18.10 -2.10 -3.79
N LEU A 50 16.95 -1.41 -3.84
CA LEU A 50 16.16 -1.10 -2.65
C LEU A 50 15.57 -2.35 -1.99
N LEU A 51 15.03 -3.26 -2.80
CA LEU A 51 14.43 -4.51 -2.31
C LEU A 51 15.51 -5.47 -1.77
N LEU A 52 16.69 -5.49 -2.38
CA LEU A 52 17.83 -6.30 -1.93
C LEU A 52 18.34 -5.86 -0.56
N SER A 53 18.14 -4.61 -0.15
CA SER A 53 18.50 -4.16 1.20
C SER A 53 17.75 -4.93 2.32
N ALA A 54 16.62 -5.57 2.00
CA ALA A 54 15.91 -6.44 2.92
C ALA A 54 16.59 -7.79 3.15
N ASN A 55 17.53 -8.20 2.30
CA ASN A 55 18.21 -9.50 2.41
C ASN A 55 19.09 -9.61 3.67
N ASP A 56 19.57 -8.49 4.18
CA ASP A 56 20.40 -8.43 5.39
C ASP A 56 19.57 -8.36 6.68
N THR A 57 18.25 -8.42 6.57
CA THR A 57 17.38 -8.41 7.75
C THR A 57 17.32 -9.80 8.41
N PRO A 58 17.11 -9.89 9.75
CA PRO A 58 17.05 -11.16 10.46
C PRO A 58 16.04 -12.16 9.88
N LEU A 59 14.92 -11.67 9.32
CA LEU A 59 13.88 -12.53 8.73
C LEU A 59 14.29 -13.11 7.35
N ARG A 60 15.29 -12.53 6.70
CA ARG A 60 15.78 -12.96 5.38
C ARG A 60 17.12 -13.70 5.48
N THR A 61 17.66 -13.84 6.68
CA THR A 61 18.91 -14.54 6.95
C THR A 61 18.68 -15.80 7.78
N ALA A 62 19.64 -16.75 7.73
CA ALA A 62 19.60 -17.92 8.60
C ALA A 62 19.75 -17.53 10.08
N PRO A 63 19.08 -18.20 11.00
CA PRO A 63 18.25 -19.39 10.80
C PRO A 63 16.80 -19.12 10.38
N LEU A 64 16.29 -17.88 10.57
CA LEU A 64 14.87 -17.59 10.48
C LEU A 64 14.31 -17.82 9.08
N VAL A 65 15.03 -17.44 8.03
CA VAL A 65 14.57 -17.67 6.65
C VAL A 65 14.37 -19.16 6.34
N ASN A 66 15.20 -20.02 6.90
CA ASN A 66 15.12 -21.47 6.71
C ASN A 66 13.94 -22.11 7.45
N ILE A 67 13.54 -21.50 8.57
CA ILE A 67 12.46 -22.00 9.45
C ILE A 67 11.10 -21.44 8.99
N ILE A 68 11.03 -20.13 8.78
CA ILE A 68 9.78 -19.41 8.46
C ILE A 68 9.48 -19.46 6.95
N GLY A 69 10.52 -19.57 6.10
CA GLY A 69 10.39 -19.47 4.66
C GLY A 69 10.16 -18.02 4.19
N TYR A 70 10.04 -17.86 2.86
CA TYR A 70 9.83 -16.54 2.25
C TYR A 70 8.37 -16.07 2.27
N THR A 71 7.43 -17.00 2.33
CA THR A 71 5.98 -16.74 2.28
C THR A 71 5.32 -16.81 3.66
N GLY A 72 5.98 -17.45 4.62
CA GLY A 72 5.40 -17.72 5.94
C GLY A 72 4.38 -18.88 5.96
N ASP A 73 4.11 -19.53 4.83
CA ASP A 73 3.24 -20.71 4.72
C ASP A 73 3.95 -21.97 5.24
N THR A 74 4.31 -21.94 6.51
CA THR A 74 5.07 -22.99 7.19
C THR A 74 4.49 -23.23 8.58
N ILE A 75 4.78 -24.39 9.15
CA ILE A 75 4.42 -24.71 10.55
C ILE A 75 4.94 -23.60 11.50
N ALA A 76 6.14 -23.09 11.25
CA ALA A 76 6.69 -22.00 12.06
C ALA A 76 5.87 -20.69 11.92
N GLY A 77 5.37 -20.39 10.71
CA GLY A 77 4.47 -19.25 10.48
C GLY A 77 3.17 -19.40 11.27
N GLU A 78 2.57 -20.58 11.29
CA GLU A 78 1.38 -20.90 12.11
C GLU A 78 1.69 -20.74 13.59
N GLN A 79 2.80 -21.31 14.09
CA GLN A 79 3.22 -21.18 15.48
C GLN A 79 3.46 -19.73 15.90
N ILE A 80 3.99 -18.88 15.01
CA ILE A 80 4.15 -17.44 15.28
C ILE A 80 2.80 -16.78 15.49
N THR A 81 1.84 -17.06 14.62
CA THR A 81 0.49 -16.47 14.72
C THR A 81 -0.28 -17.00 15.94
N GLU A 82 -0.01 -18.22 16.38
CA GLU A 82 -0.55 -18.81 17.61
C GLU A 82 0.20 -18.38 18.87
N GLY A 83 1.41 -17.84 18.72
CA GLY A 83 2.27 -17.44 19.84
C GLY A 83 3.00 -18.60 20.53
N THR A 84 3.12 -19.75 19.85
CA THR A 84 3.80 -20.96 20.33
C THR A 84 5.21 -21.15 19.76
N PHE A 85 5.63 -20.24 18.86
CA PHE A 85 6.92 -20.32 18.19
C PHE A 85 8.09 -20.11 19.15
N GLU A 86 8.96 -21.10 19.24
CA GLU A 86 10.20 -21.00 19.98
C GLU A 86 11.31 -20.40 19.12
N THR A 87 11.61 -19.13 19.36
CA THR A 87 12.64 -18.40 18.61
C THR A 87 14.03 -18.93 18.96
N PRO A 88 14.88 -19.28 17.95
CA PRO A 88 16.24 -19.74 18.20
C PRO A 88 17.06 -18.79 19.08
N SER A 89 17.95 -19.34 19.92
CA SER A 89 18.72 -18.57 20.90
C SER A 89 19.63 -17.51 20.28
N CYS A 90 20.12 -17.78 19.05
CA CYS A 90 21.00 -16.88 18.31
C CYS A 90 20.28 -15.65 17.70
N VAL A 91 18.95 -15.62 17.74
CA VAL A 91 18.17 -14.46 17.23
C VAL A 91 18.21 -13.34 18.26
N ASP A 92 18.41 -12.12 17.79
CA ASP A 92 18.50 -10.95 18.66
C ASP A 92 17.18 -10.62 19.38
N LYS A 93 17.29 -9.87 20.48
CA LYS A 93 16.19 -9.54 21.37
C LYS A 93 15.03 -8.81 20.65
N TYR A 94 15.34 -7.90 19.73
CA TYR A 94 14.33 -7.09 19.08
C TYR A 94 13.54 -7.89 18.05
N THR A 95 14.21 -8.75 17.30
CA THR A 95 13.56 -9.69 16.38
C THR A 95 12.66 -10.68 17.14
N LYS A 96 13.11 -11.19 18.31
CA LYS A 96 12.24 -12.00 19.19
C LYS A 96 10.98 -11.26 19.60
N LEU A 97 11.13 -10.03 20.07
CA LEU A 97 9.99 -9.19 20.46
C LEU A 97 9.05 -8.94 19.29
N PHE A 98 9.61 -8.65 18.11
CA PHE A 98 8.81 -8.46 16.89
C PHE A 98 7.98 -9.71 16.54
N LEU A 99 8.59 -10.90 16.56
CA LEU A 99 7.87 -12.15 16.28
C LEU A 99 6.76 -12.41 17.32
N GLN A 100 6.99 -12.10 18.60
CA GLN A 100 5.95 -12.19 19.63
C GLN A 100 4.77 -11.22 19.40
N CYS A 101 5.05 -10.04 18.83
CA CYS A 101 3.99 -9.08 18.49
C CYS A 101 3.10 -9.54 17.30
N LEU A 102 3.53 -10.54 16.53
CA LEU A 102 2.75 -11.12 15.43
C LEU A 102 1.71 -12.15 15.90
N LYS A 103 1.69 -12.48 17.19
CA LYS A 103 0.66 -13.35 17.75
C LYS A 103 -0.73 -12.80 17.44
N LYS A 104 -1.61 -13.66 16.96
CA LYS A 104 -3.03 -13.36 16.76
C LYS A 104 -3.68 -12.95 18.09
N GLY A 105 -4.49 -11.90 18.08
CA GLY A 105 -5.23 -11.47 19.26
C GLY A 105 -6.20 -12.55 19.76
N ASP A 106 -6.35 -12.68 21.05
CA ASP A 106 -7.18 -13.75 21.66
C ASP A 106 -8.68 -13.62 21.29
N ASN A 107 -9.11 -12.44 20.87
CA ASN A 107 -10.46 -12.14 20.39
C ASN A 107 -10.65 -12.36 18.88
N VAL A 108 -9.63 -12.83 18.15
CA VAL A 108 -9.66 -13.10 16.70
C VAL A 108 -9.74 -14.60 16.47
N LYS A 109 -10.79 -15.03 15.74
CA LYS A 109 -10.98 -16.43 15.34
C LYS A 109 -10.79 -16.60 13.85
N ASP A 110 -10.31 -17.78 13.43
CA ASP A 110 -10.17 -18.10 12.03
C ASP A 110 -11.53 -18.20 11.34
N GLY A 111 -11.60 -17.71 10.10
CA GLY A 111 -12.82 -17.76 9.31
C GLY A 111 -13.93 -16.76 9.69
N GLU A 112 -13.72 -15.90 10.69
CA GLU A 112 -14.70 -14.85 11.03
C GLU A 112 -14.85 -13.80 9.93
N ILE A 113 -13.78 -13.46 9.22
CA ILE A 113 -13.85 -12.50 8.11
C ILE A 113 -14.38 -13.22 6.87
N GLN A 114 -15.60 -12.85 6.47
CA GLN A 114 -16.21 -13.35 5.25
C GLN A 114 -16.36 -12.22 4.24
N PHE A 115 -15.71 -12.35 3.09
CA PHE A 115 -15.87 -11.39 2.01
C PHE A 115 -17.20 -11.63 1.26
N LYS A 116 -18.26 -11.01 1.76
CA LYS A 116 -19.61 -11.06 1.19
C LYS A 116 -20.16 -9.65 0.98
N PRO A 117 -19.63 -8.86 0.05
CA PRO A 117 -20.15 -7.51 -0.20
C PRO A 117 -21.59 -7.59 -0.71
N THR A 118 -22.45 -6.72 -0.17
CA THR A 118 -23.83 -6.59 -0.68
C THR A 118 -23.84 -5.89 -2.02
N LEU A 119 -24.88 -6.12 -2.83
CA LEU A 119 -25.02 -5.43 -4.11
C LEU A 119 -25.05 -3.90 -3.93
N GLN A 120 -25.77 -3.44 -2.93
CA GLN A 120 -25.87 -2.01 -2.63
C GLN A 120 -24.49 -1.41 -2.31
N HIS A 121 -23.69 -2.08 -1.47
CA HIS A 121 -22.34 -1.63 -1.13
C HIS A 121 -21.43 -1.63 -2.36
N PHE A 122 -21.47 -2.68 -3.17
CA PHE A 122 -20.70 -2.79 -4.41
C PHE A 122 -21.00 -1.64 -5.38
N VAL A 123 -22.28 -1.38 -5.66
CA VAL A 123 -22.70 -0.31 -6.55
C VAL A 123 -22.34 1.07 -5.99
N HIS A 124 -22.51 1.27 -4.69
CA HIS A 124 -22.17 2.50 -4.01
C HIS A 124 -20.65 2.79 -4.07
N GLU A 125 -19.79 1.79 -3.90
CA GLU A 125 -18.34 2.00 -4.04
C GLU A 125 -17.95 2.43 -5.46
N TRP A 126 -18.57 1.88 -6.49
CA TRP A 126 -18.35 2.35 -7.86
C TRP A 126 -18.85 3.79 -8.08
N SER A 127 -19.96 4.18 -7.50
CA SER A 127 -20.51 5.53 -7.64
C SER A 127 -19.56 6.62 -7.10
N LYS A 128 -18.80 6.32 -6.06
CA LYS A 128 -17.84 7.24 -5.43
C LYS A 128 -16.57 7.47 -6.25
N ARG A 129 -16.27 6.62 -7.26
CA ARG A 129 -15.02 6.69 -7.99
C ARG A 129 -14.95 7.91 -8.89
N ARG A 130 -13.78 8.55 -8.93
CA ARG A 130 -13.51 9.68 -9.84
C ARG A 130 -13.16 9.15 -11.23
N GLU A 131 -13.83 9.65 -12.25
CA GLU A 131 -13.61 9.22 -13.65
C GLU A 131 -12.28 9.69 -14.24
N ARG A 132 -11.71 10.76 -13.70
CA ARG A 132 -10.44 11.34 -14.15
C ARG A 132 -9.19 10.62 -13.64
N THR A 133 -9.35 9.46 -13.04
CA THR A 133 -8.23 8.65 -12.58
C THR A 133 -7.53 7.99 -13.76
N SER A 134 -6.20 7.99 -13.79
CA SER A 134 -5.43 7.30 -14.83
C SER A 134 -5.75 5.81 -14.86
N SER A 135 -5.67 5.22 -16.04
CA SER A 135 -5.92 3.79 -16.24
C SER A 135 -4.62 2.98 -16.18
N SER A 136 -4.79 1.69 -15.88
CA SER A 136 -3.76 0.65 -15.98
C SER A 136 -3.39 0.31 -17.43
N VAL A 137 -2.57 -0.72 -17.61
CA VAL A 137 -2.10 -1.24 -18.91
C VAL A 137 -3.26 -1.51 -19.87
N SER A 138 -4.37 -2.09 -19.38
CA SER A 138 -5.52 -2.45 -20.23
C SER A 138 -6.31 -1.25 -20.78
N GLY A 139 -6.05 -0.04 -20.30
CA GLY A 139 -6.81 1.15 -20.62
C GLY A 139 -8.24 1.17 -20.04
N ARG A 140 -8.64 0.13 -19.29
CA ARG A 140 -9.92 0.10 -18.60
C ARG A 140 -9.86 1.00 -17.36
N HIS A 141 -10.75 1.97 -17.34
CA HIS A 141 -10.70 3.04 -16.36
C HIS A 141 -11.98 3.03 -15.50
N PHE A 142 -11.93 3.65 -14.35
CA PHE A 142 -13.04 3.68 -13.40
C PHE A 142 -14.36 4.14 -14.04
N GLY A 143 -14.33 5.06 -15.01
CA GLY A 143 -15.52 5.51 -15.74
C GLY A 143 -16.24 4.39 -16.48
N HIS A 144 -15.53 3.41 -17.04
CA HIS A 144 -16.16 2.27 -17.71
C HIS A 144 -16.96 1.39 -16.74
N TYR A 145 -16.47 1.22 -15.50
CA TYR A 145 -17.17 0.43 -14.49
C TYR A 145 -18.25 1.23 -13.76
N LYS A 146 -18.09 2.54 -13.66
CA LYS A 146 -19.05 3.40 -12.98
C LYS A 146 -20.44 3.35 -13.62
N CYS A 147 -20.53 3.08 -14.90
CA CYS A 147 -21.82 2.91 -15.60
C CYS A 147 -22.65 1.76 -15.03
N ILE A 148 -22.04 0.80 -14.32
CA ILE A 148 -22.74 -0.31 -13.66
C ILE A 148 -23.86 0.18 -12.75
N GLN A 149 -23.69 1.32 -12.07
CA GLN A 149 -24.71 1.90 -11.19
C GLN A 149 -26.03 2.21 -11.90
N HIS A 150 -26.00 2.45 -13.21
CA HIS A 150 -27.17 2.82 -14.02
C HIS A 150 -27.79 1.62 -14.77
N HIS A 151 -27.17 0.43 -14.64
CA HIS A 151 -27.69 -0.78 -15.28
C HIS A 151 -28.73 -1.49 -14.45
N LYS A 152 -29.47 -2.41 -15.12
CA LYS A 152 -30.42 -3.29 -14.46
C LYS A 152 -29.72 -4.15 -13.40
N GLU A 153 -30.41 -4.44 -12.31
CA GLU A 153 -29.91 -5.19 -11.18
C GLU A 153 -29.24 -6.52 -11.57
N ARG A 154 -29.78 -7.21 -12.58
CA ARG A 154 -29.19 -8.46 -13.09
C ARG A 154 -27.74 -8.26 -13.56
N ILE A 155 -27.44 -7.16 -14.23
CA ILE A 155 -26.09 -6.83 -14.70
C ILE A 155 -25.20 -6.48 -13.51
N GLN A 156 -25.72 -5.69 -12.57
CA GLN A 156 -24.99 -5.33 -11.35
C GLN A 156 -24.61 -6.59 -10.55
N ARG A 157 -25.52 -7.56 -10.40
CA ARG A 157 -25.25 -8.84 -9.73
C ARG A 157 -24.22 -9.68 -10.45
N MET A 158 -24.22 -9.68 -11.79
CA MET A 158 -23.19 -10.37 -12.58
C MET A 158 -21.80 -9.80 -12.28
N PHE A 159 -21.65 -8.48 -12.30
CA PHE A 159 -20.38 -7.83 -11.96
C PHE A 159 -19.94 -8.07 -10.51
N LEU A 160 -20.88 -8.05 -9.57
CA LEU A 160 -20.59 -8.40 -8.18
C LEU A 160 -20.08 -9.84 -8.07
N THR A 161 -20.74 -10.79 -8.75
CA THR A 161 -20.31 -12.21 -8.75
C THR A 161 -18.88 -12.33 -9.29
N MET A 162 -18.58 -11.67 -10.42
CA MET A 162 -17.23 -11.65 -10.99
C MET A 162 -16.20 -11.04 -10.02
N ALA A 163 -16.57 -9.99 -9.31
CA ALA A 163 -15.71 -9.33 -8.33
C ALA A 163 -15.39 -10.22 -7.11
N VAL A 164 -16.27 -11.12 -6.74
CA VAL A 164 -16.11 -12.01 -5.57
C VAL A 164 -15.32 -13.30 -5.92
N ILE A 165 -15.30 -13.71 -7.19
CA ILE A 165 -14.61 -14.94 -7.62
C ILE A 165 -13.16 -15.01 -7.13
N PRO A 166 -12.30 -13.97 -7.28
CA PRO A 166 -10.91 -14.05 -6.86
C PRO A 166 -10.73 -14.42 -5.39
N TYR A 167 -11.59 -13.91 -4.52
CA TYR A 167 -11.51 -14.16 -3.08
C TYR A 167 -12.07 -15.51 -2.63
N ARG A 168 -12.93 -16.13 -3.47
CA ARG A 168 -13.49 -17.45 -3.17
C ARG A 168 -12.66 -18.60 -3.73
N SER A 169 -12.03 -18.38 -4.88
CA SER A 169 -11.33 -19.41 -5.63
C SER A 169 -9.80 -19.28 -5.59
N GLY A 170 -9.26 -18.19 -5.03
CA GLY A 170 -7.84 -17.86 -5.14
C GLY A 170 -7.40 -17.47 -6.56
N PHE A 171 -8.35 -17.35 -7.51
CA PHE A 171 -8.04 -17.00 -8.90
C PHE A 171 -7.81 -15.50 -9.03
N SER A 172 -6.63 -15.11 -9.51
CA SER A 172 -6.32 -13.74 -9.90
C SER A 172 -6.38 -13.60 -11.43
N PRO A 173 -7.19 -12.70 -11.98
CA PRO A 173 -7.12 -12.41 -13.40
C PRO A 173 -5.73 -11.92 -13.80
N LYS A 174 -5.14 -12.47 -14.85
CA LYS A 174 -3.78 -12.16 -15.29
C LYS A 174 -3.52 -10.65 -15.41
N ARG A 175 -4.51 -9.87 -15.89
CA ARG A 175 -4.37 -8.42 -16.00
C ARG A 175 -4.23 -7.68 -14.65
N TRP A 176 -4.53 -8.32 -13.51
CA TRP A 176 -4.33 -7.73 -12.18
C TRP A 176 -2.88 -7.87 -11.69
N GLU A 177 -2.11 -8.73 -12.35
CA GLU A 177 -0.68 -8.95 -12.06
C GLU A 177 0.20 -7.89 -12.73
N GLU A 178 -0.38 -7.08 -13.62
CA GLU A 178 0.32 -6.04 -14.36
C GLU A 178 -0.06 -4.65 -13.83
N ALA A 179 0.93 -3.81 -13.60
CA ALA A 179 0.76 -2.42 -13.19
C ALA A 179 1.61 -1.48 -14.05
N VAL A 180 1.20 -0.22 -14.15
CA VAL A 180 2.03 0.85 -14.71
C VAL A 180 2.56 1.70 -13.57
N ASP A 181 3.86 1.77 -13.41
CA ASP A 181 4.47 2.67 -12.45
C ASP A 181 4.71 4.04 -13.07
N ILE A 182 4.09 5.05 -12.49
CA ILE A 182 4.33 6.46 -12.81
C ILE A 182 5.25 7.04 -11.75
N LEU A 183 6.37 7.58 -12.20
CA LEU A 183 7.35 8.19 -11.31
C LEU A 183 7.01 9.67 -11.07
N ILE A 184 6.80 10.03 -9.81
CA ILE A 184 6.54 11.40 -9.40
C ILE A 184 7.75 11.91 -8.60
N MET A 185 8.27 13.07 -8.97
CA MET A 185 9.35 13.71 -8.23
C MET A 185 8.91 14.09 -6.81
N LYS A 186 9.75 13.81 -5.81
CA LYS A 186 9.53 14.25 -4.40
C LYS A 186 9.72 15.76 -4.24
N LYS A 187 10.54 16.38 -5.10
CA LYS A 187 10.77 17.82 -5.17
C LYS A 187 10.81 18.25 -6.63
N ASP A 188 10.33 19.45 -6.91
CA ASP A 188 10.37 20.01 -8.26
C ASP A 188 11.82 20.05 -8.77
N ASN A 189 12.01 19.61 -10.02
CA ASN A 189 13.30 19.54 -10.71
C ASN A 189 14.36 18.59 -10.10
N ASP A 190 14.00 17.72 -9.17
CA ASP A 190 14.88 16.70 -8.63
C ASP A 190 14.64 15.36 -9.34
N HIS A 191 15.37 15.10 -10.42
CA HIS A 191 15.23 13.91 -11.27
C HIS A 191 16.04 12.69 -10.80
N ARG A 192 16.64 12.75 -9.62
CA ARG A 192 17.38 11.61 -9.07
C ARG A 192 16.47 10.42 -8.84
N VAL A 193 16.85 9.24 -9.31
CA VAL A 193 16.02 8.02 -9.23
C VAL A 193 15.53 7.77 -7.80
N HIS A 194 16.39 7.87 -6.80
CA HIS A 194 16.03 7.69 -5.38
C HIS A 194 15.16 8.83 -4.80
N ARG A 195 14.96 9.92 -5.54
CA ARG A 195 14.08 11.04 -5.16
C ARG A 195 12.75 11.02 -5.90
N THR A 196 12.42 9.95 -6.56
CA THR A 196 11.10 9.72 -7.13
C THR A 196 10.20 8.91 -6.19
N ARG A 197 8.90 8.99 -6.42
CA ARG A 197 7.88 8.13 -5.80
C ARG A 197 7.21 7.36 -6.93
N PRO A 198 7.35 6.04 -6.98
CA PRO A 198 6.57 5.24 -7.89
C PRO A 198 5.11 5.24 -7.43
N ILE A 199 4.19 5.49 -8.36
CA ILE A 199 2.75 5.36 -8.18
C ILE A 199 2.28 4.27 -9.11
N SER A 200 1.94 3.12 -8.55
CA SER A 200 1.45 1.98 -9.32
C SER A 200 -0.02 2.17 -9.70
N LEU A 201 -0.29 2.18 -10.99
CA LEU A 201 -1.63 2.21 -11.55
C LEU A 201 -2.11 0.78 -11.77
N LEU A 202 -2.89 0.30 -10.82
CA LEU A 202 -3.52 -1.02 -10.88
C LEU A 202 -4.78 -0.99 -11.75
N GLU A 203 -5.22 -2.18 -12.20
CA GLU A 203 -6.52 -2.33 -12.85
C GLU A 203 -7.65 -1.74 -12.01
N ALA A 204 -8.59 -1.05 -12.64
CA ALA A 204 -9.66 -0.35 -11.94
C ALA A 204 -10.54 -1.28 -11.10
N ASP A 205 -10.83 -2.47 -11.61
CA ASP A 205 -11.63 -3.47 -10.89
C ASP A 205 -10.82 -4.13 -9.75
N SER A 206 -9.53 -4.40 -9.95
CA SER A 206 -8.64 -4.85 -8.88
C SER A 206 -8.60 -3.85 -7.73
N ASN A 207 -8.37 -2.58 -8.05
CA ASN A 207 -8.32 -1.50 -7.06
C ASN A 207 -9.66 -1.35 -6.30
N ASN A 208 -10.79 -1.46 -7.01
CA ASN A 208 -12.10 -1.40 -6.36
C ASN A 208 -12.35 -2.62 -5.45
N ASN A 209 -11.93 -3.82 -5.88
CA ASN A 209 -12.02 -5.03 -5.08
C ASN A 209 -11.14 -4.95 -3.83
N ALA A 210 -9.90 -4.51 -3.97
CA ALA A 210 -9.02 -4.28 -2.82
C ALA A 210 -9.63 -3.29 -1.82
N LYS A 211 -10.32 -2.25 -2.30
CA LYS A 211 -11.04 -1.30 -1.45
C LYS A 211 -12.21 -1.94 -0.72
N LEU A 212 -13.00 -2.76 -1.40
CA LEU A 212 -14.11 -3.50 -0.76
C LEU A 212 -13.60 -4.43 0.35
N LEU A 213 -12.54 -5.20 0.06
CA LEU A 213 -11.91 -6.08 1.03
C LEU A 213 -11.34 -5.29 2.22
N SER A 214 -10.58 -4.22 1.94
CA SER A 214 -10.02 -3.33 2.97
C SER A 214 -11.12 -2.76 3.89
N THR A 215 -12.29 -2.46 3.35
CA THR A 215 -13.43 -1.99 4.17
C THR A 215 -13.92 -3.08 5.12
N VAL A 216 -14.07 -4.32 4.62
CA VAL A 216 -14.50 -5.46 5.46
C VAL A 216 -13.49 -5.73 6.58
N ILE A 217 -12.20 -5.79 6.23
CA ILE A 217 -11.12 -5.99 7.22
C ILE A 217 -11.09 -4.86 8.25
N SER A 218 -11.20 -3.61 7.80
CA SER A 218 -11.16 -2.45 8.71
C SER A 218 -12.36 -2.43 9.66
N CYS A 219 -13.56 -2.75 9.17
CA CYS A 219 -14.75 -2.86 10.03
C CYS A 219 -14.58 -3.96 11.08
N TYR A 220 -14.09 -5.13 10.69
CA TYR A 220 -13.78 -6.21 11.62
C TYR A 220 -12.74 -5.80 12.66
N ALA A 221 -11.66 -5.17 12.23
CA ALA A 221 -10.60 -4.72 13.12
C ALA A 221 -11.08 -3.65 14.12
N GLU A 222 -11.98 -2.75 13.72
CA GLU A 222 -12.62 -1.79 14.65
C GLU A 222 -13.55 -2.50 15.64
N GLU A 223 -14.38 -3.44 15.17
CA GLU A 223 -15.30 -4.22 16.04
C GLU A 223 -14.53 -5.00 17.10
N LYS A 224 -13.44 -5.62 16.70
CA LYS A 224 -12.58 -6.41 17.61
C LYS A 224 -11.55 -5.55 18.38
N GLN A 225 -11.55 -4.25 18.20
CA GLN A 225 -10.62 -3.31 18.87
C GLN A 225 -9.15 -3.68 18.63
N LEU A 226 -8.80 -4.10 17.41
CA LEU A 226 -7.44 -4.49 17.05
C LEU A 226 -6.52 -3.29 16.77
N PHE A 227 -7.08 -2.12 16.50
CA PHE A 227 -6.29 -0.92 16.32
C PHE A 227 -5.94 -0.27 17.67
N ALA A 228 -4.69 0.14 17.82
CA ALA A 228 -4.33 1.00 18.94
C ALA A 228 -5.16 2.29 18.94
N ASN A 229 -5.52 2.79 20.12
CA ASN A 229 -6.34 4.01 20.24
C ASN A 229 -5.68 5.22 19.58
N GLU A 230 -4.37 5.26 19.58
CA GLU A 230 -3.52 6.34 19.03
C GLU A 230 -3.30 6.19 17.51
N GLN A 231 -3.75 5.10 16.89
CA GLN A 231 -3.69 4.92 15.45
C GLN A 231 -4.75 5.78 14.78
N TYR A 232 -4.35 6.89 14.17
CA TYR A 232 -5.25 7.79 13.44
C TYR A 232 -5.21 7.60 11.93
N GLY A 233 -4.11 7.04 11.39
CA GLY A 233 -3.95 6.81 9.96
C GLY A 233 -4.83 5.66 9.47
N SER A 234 -5.44 5.84 8.30
CA SER A 234 -6.24 4.82 7.58
C SER A 234 -7.43 4.23 8.37
N ARG A 235 -7.87 4.88 9.43
CA ARG A 235 -9.05 4.48 10.21
C ARG A 235 -10.27 5.32 9.85
N GLN A 236 -11.44 4.69 9.83
CA GLN A 236 -12.72 5.37 9.64
C GLN A 236 -12.99 6.33 10.81
N HIS A 237 -13.53 7.52 10.53
CA HIS A 237 -13.82 8.56 11.51
C HIS A 237 -12.61 9.12 12.29
N ARG A 238 -11.38 8.74 11.90
CA ARG A 238 -10.13 9.30 12.43
C ARG A 238 -9.45 10.18 11.38
N SER A 239 -8.72 11.19 11.82
CA SER A 239 -8.01 12.07 10.90
C SER A 239 -6.70 12.57 11.48
N SER A 240 -5.79 13.01 10.62
CA SER A 240 -4.54 13.67 11.02
C SER A 240 -4.79 14.96 11.84
N ILE A 241 -5.95 15.60 11.67
CA ILE A 241 -6.32 16.79 12.46
C ILE A 241 -6.53 16.40 13.92
N HIS A 242 -7.21 15.27 14.20
CA HIS A 242 -7.37 14.78 15.58
C HIS A 242 -6.01 14.51 16.22
N LEU A 243 -5.09 13.88 15.51
CA LEU A 243 -3.74 13.62 16.00
C LEU A 243 -2.99 14.93 16.28
N ALA A 244 -3.06 15.89 15.36
CA ALA A 244 -2.41 17.21 15.52
C ALA A 244 -3.00 17.98 16.72
N THR A 245 -4.31 17.91 16.91
CA THR A 245 -5.00 18.54 18.05
C THR A 245 -4.56 17.90 19.37
N ASN A 246 -4.53 16.57 19.45
CA ASN A 246 -4.06 15.87 20.65
C ASN A 246 -2.61 16.22 20.98
N LYS A 247 -1.74 16.24 19.96
CA LYS A 247 -0.34 16.64 20.13
C LYS A 247 -0.22 18.06 20.65
N LYS A 248 -1.02 19.00 20.13
CA LYS A 248 -1.04 20.39 20.62
C LYS A 248 -1.52 20.46 22.06
N LEU A 249 -2.60 19.76 22.42
CA LEU A 249 -3.11 19.72 23.81
C LEU A 249 -2.07 19.20 24.79
N ILE A 250 -1.35 18.13 24.43
CA ILE A 250 -0.26 17.58 25.26
C ILE A 250 0.82 18.65 25.50
N TYR A 251 1.24 19.38 24.47
CA TYR A 251 2.20 20.48 24.61
C TYR A 251 1.69 21.61 25.50
N ASP A 252 0.43 22.00 25.34
CA ASP A 252 -0.16 23.08 26.13
C ASP A 252 -0.29 22.68 27.61
N ILE A 253 -0.71 21.45 27.90
CA ILE A 253 -0.79 20.91 29.26
C ILE A 253 0.61 20.84 29.91
N SER A 254 1.61 20.29 29.20
CA SER A 254 2.98 20.19 29.71
C SER A 254 3.56 21.57 30.03
N ARG A 255 3.29 22.57 29.16
CA ARG A 255 3.69 23.96 29.40
C ARG A 255 3.02 24.56 30.62
N GLN A 256 1.71 24.37 30.79
CA GLN A 256 0.96 24.87 31.94
C GLN A 256 1.44 24.25 33.24
N MET A 257 1.71 22.93 33.20
CA MET A 257 2.19 22.18 34.37
C MET A 257 3.69 22.36 34.60
N LYS A 258 4.41 23.11 33.74
CA LYS A 258 5.88 23.28 33.77
C LYS A 258 6.64 21.95 33.80
N GLN A 259 6.09 20.93 33.12
CA GLN A 259 6.70 19.62 33.01
C GLN A 259 7.48 19.51 31.69
N PRO A 260 8.70 18.97 31.71
CA PRO A 260 9.44 18.71 30.49
C PRO A 260 8.76 17.60 29.69
N ILE A 261 8.73 17.73 28.37
CA ILE A 261 8.23 16.72 27.45
C ILE A 261 9.26 16.48 26.35
N ALA A 262 9.53 15.22 26.05
CA ALA A 262 10.30 14.82 24.89
C ALA A 262 9.39 14.14 23.88
N VAL A 263 9.48 14.54 22.62
CA VAL A 263 8.71 13.93 21.52
C VAL A 263 9.69 13.37 20.52
N CYS A 264 9.59 12.04 20.31
CA CYS A 264 10.32 11.33 19.27
C CYS A 264 9.43 11.16 18.05
N SER A 265 9.94 11.56 16.87
CA SER A 265 9.31 11.26 15.58
C SER A 265 10.19 10.24 14.85
N ASN A 266 9.65 9.05 14.63
CA ASN A 266 10.34 7.99 13.91
C ASN A 266 9.71 7.82 12.52
N ASP A 267 10.52 7.96 11.48
CA ASP A 267 10.12 7.74 10.09
C ASP A 267 11.03 6.65 9.50
N ALA A 268 10.44 5.52 9.13
CA ALA A 268 11.19 4.44 8.50
C ALA A 268 11.55 4.82 7.06
N ARG A 269 12.82 4.65 6.69
CA ARG A 269 13.33 4.91 5.35
C ARG A 269 13.30 3.67 4.48
#